data_ebbb0ce61d23c680acbc9a37a3322248
#
_entry.id   ebbb0ce61d23c680acbc9a37a3322248
#
_cell.length_a   1.000
_cell.length_b   1.000
_cell.length_c   1.000
_cell.angle_alpha   90.00
_cell.angle_beta   90.00
_cell.angle_gamma   90.00
#
_symmetry.space_group_name_H-M   'P 1'
#
loop_
_entity.id
_entity.type
_entity.pdbx_description
1 polymer ?
#
loop_
_entity_poly.entity_id
_entity_poly.type
_entity_poly.pdbx_seq_one_letter_code
_entity_poly.pdbx_strand_id
1 'polypeptide(L)'
;MVIKSYAKINLSLNVSKRLNNGLHDIQSLFCLINLFDEITIKKQKRAFQKDKVYFSGQFAKDIKSSDNSIQKVLNILRKKKLISNYYSIKVKKKIPVFAGLGGGSSNGYAILNHFFKKEINDKTINTIAKHVGSDLRLFFYKKGFLNNINRAIKLKNQDKLYFLIVFPRVKCKTASIYSEVKKYSPKKNIFEKEII
;
A
#
# COMPACT_ATOMS: atom_id res chain seq x y z
N MET A 1 5.52 -15.55 14.14
CA MET A 1 6.35 -14.69 13.23
C MET A 1 5.66 -13.34 13.10
N VAL A 2 6.41 -12.25 13.23
CA VAL A 2 5.92 -10.87 13.02
C VAL A 2 6.33 -10.42 11.62
N ILE A 3 5.37 -9.93 10.84
CA ILE A 3 5.58 -9.38 9.52
C ILE A 3 5.68 -7.86 9.64
N LYS A 4 6.73 -7.27 9.08
CA LYS A 4 6.91 -5.82 8.99
C LYS A 4 6.22 -5.29 7.73
N SER A 5 5.29 -4.38 7.92
CA SER A 5 4.56 -3.69 6.85
C SER A 5 5.05 -2.25 6.77
N TYR A 6 5.98 -1.98 5.84
CA TYR A 6 6.73 -0.72 5.76
C TYR A 6 5.90 0.44 5.22
N ALA A 7 6.20 1.65 5.68
CA ALA A 7 5.72 2.88 5.08
C ALA A 7 6.49 3.21 3.78
N LYS A 8 5.90 4.04 2.92
CA LYS A 8 6.55 4.60 1.73
C LYS A 8 6.58 6.12 1.81
N ILE A 9 7.54 6.72 1.14
CA ILE A 9 7.52 8.14 0.79
C ILE A 9 7.73 8.34 -0.69
N ASN A 10 7.14 9.42 -1.21
CA ASN A 10 7.42 9.90 -2.56
C ASN A 10 8.58 10.90 -2.46
N LEU A 11 9.67 10.61 -3.15
CA LEU A 11 10.82 11.51 -3.28
C LEU A 11 10.56 12.58 -4.34
N SER A 12 9.74 12.23 -5.33
CA SER A 12 9.15 13.16 -6.29
C SER A 12 7.72 12.73 -6.59
N LEU A 13 6.87 13.67 -6.95
CA LEU A 13 5.50 13.42 -7.38
C LEU A 13 5.10 14.41 -8.46
N ASN A 14 4.81 13.90 -9.64
CA ASN A 14 4.31 14.65 -10.77
C ASN A 14 2.90 14.17 -11.13
N VAL A 15 1.94 15.09 -11.23
CA VAL A 15 0.58 14.81 -11.63
C VAL A 15 0.38 15.27 -13.07
N SER A 16 0.17 14.34 -14.00
CA SER A 16 0.16 14.64 -15.42
C SER A 16 -1.23 14.91 -16.00
N LYS A 17 -2.24 14.23 -15.49
CA LYS A 17 -3.65 14.43 -15.90
C LYS A 17 -4.62 13.74 -14.95
N ARG A 18 -5.89 14.13 -15.03
CA ARG A 18 -7.00 13.37 -14.45
C ARG A 18 -7.46 12.29 -15.44
N LEU A 19 -7.73 11.10 -14.93
CA LEU A 19 -8.23 9.97 -15.73
C LEU A 19 -9.77 9.93 -15.67
N ASN A 20 -10.39 9.24 -16.66
CA ASN A 20 -11.86 9.11 -16.74
C ASN A 20 -12.48 8.38 -15.53
N ASN A 21 -11.70 7.57 -14.80
CA ASN A 21 -12.13 6.88 -13.58
C ASN A 21 -12.00 7.72 -12.31
N GLY A 22 -11.71 9.03 -12.43
CA GLY A 22 -11.55 9.97 -11.34
C GLY A 22 -10.18 9.94 -10.64
N LEU A 23 -9.32 9.00 -10.97
CA LEU A 23 -7.94 8.95 -10.49
C LEU A 23 -7.05 9.93 -11.28
N HIS A 24 -5.85 10.17 -10.77
CA HIS A 24 -4.84 10.98 -11.44
C HIS A 24 -3.71 10.09 -11.98
N ASP A 25 -3.26 10.40 -13.18
CA ASP A 25 -2.07 9.78 -13.74
C ASP A 25 -0.84 10.49 -13.17
N ILE A 26 0.02 9.73 -12.51
CA ILE A 26 1.15 10.25 -11.73
C ILE A 26 2.45 9.58 -12.13
N GLN A 27 3.52 10.34 -12.03
CA GLN A 27 4.89 9.81 -12.01
C GLN A 27 5.51 10.11 -10.66
N SER A 28 6.20 9.15 -10.07
CA SER A 28 6.76 9.32 -8.73
C SER A 28 8.00 8.45 -8.52
N LEU A 29 9.06 9.05 -8.06
CA LEU A 29 10.15 8.34 -7.43
C LEU A 29 9.77 8.06 -5.98
N PHE A 30 9.82 6.80 -5.56
CA PHE A 30 9.41 6.40 -4.21
C PHE A 30 10.41 5.44 -3.55
N CYS A 31 10.39 5.40 -2.24
CA CYS A 31 11.10 4.39 -1.47
C CYS A 31 10.31 3.97 -0.22
N LEU A 32 10.58 2.75 0.23
CA LEU A 32 10.14 2.29 1.54
C LEU A 32 11.12 2.80 2.60
N ILE A 33 10.57 3.13 3.78
CA ILE A 33 11.34 3.63 4.92
C ILE A 33 11.23 2.68 6.10
N ASN A 34 12.15 2.77 7.06
CA ASN A 34 12.17 1.89 8.24
C ASN A 34 11.17 2.33 9.33
N LEU A 35 10.00 2.79 8.92
CA LEU A 35 8.80 2.96 9.73
C LEU A 35 7.81 1.89 9.28
N PHE A 36 7.31 1.04 10.18
CA PHE A 36 6.46 -0.09 9.80
C PHE A 36 5.43 -0.45 10.85
N ASP A 37 4.30 -0.97 10.40
CA ASP A 37 3.35 -1.67 11.24
C ASP A 37 3.79 -3.11 11.45
N GLU A 38 3.45 -3.70 12.59
CA GLU A 38 3.73 -5.09 12.91
C GLU A 38 2.46 -5.92 12.76
N ILE A 39 2.52 -6.98 11.95
CA ILE A 39 1.38 -7.84 11.65
C ILE A 39 1.68 -9.27 12.12
N THR A 40 0.76 -9.84 12.88
CA THR A 40 0.79 -11.26 13.27
C THR A 40 -0.43 -11.95 12.70
N ILE A 41 -0.24 -13.07 12.02
CA ILE A 41 -1.29 -13.87 11.39
C ILE A 41 -1.34 -15.24 12.07
N LYS A 42 -2.52 -15.63 12.52
CA LYS A 42 -2.80 -16.97 13.06
C LYS A 42 -3.98 -17.57 12.33
N LYS A 43 -3.84 -18.82 11.86
CA LYS A 43 -4.95 -19.60 11.33
C LYS A 43 -5.95 -19.87 12.45
N GLN A 44 -7.22 -19.72 12.18
CA GLN A 44 -8.29 -20.04 13.13
C GLN A 44 -8.65 -21.53 13.07
N LYS A 45 -9.23 -22.06 14.15
CA LYS A 45 -9.81 -23.40 14.16
C LYS A 45 -10.96 -23.48 13.15
N ARG A 46 -11.24 -24.69 12.60
CA ARG A 46 -12.28 -24.90 11.56
C ARG A 46 -13.69 -24.44 11.97
N ALA A 47 -14.00 -24.42 13.27
CA ALA A 47 -15.27 -23.94 13.79
C ALA A 47 -15.55 -22.45 13.52
N PHE A 48 -14.50 -21.63 13.28
CA PHE A 48 -14.65 -20.20 13.00
C PHE A 48 -14.73 -19.97 11.49
N GLN A 49 -15.83 -19.41 11.03
CA GLN A 49 -16.09 -19.13 9.62
C GLN A 49 -15.99 -17.63 9.27
N LYS A 50 -15.11 -16.89 9.98
CA LYS A 50 -14.94 -15.44 9.78
C LYS A 50 -13.53 -15.01 10.13
N ASP A 51 -12.92 -14.19 9.28
CA ASP A 51 -11.67 -13.51 9.62
C ASP A 51 -11.90 -12.45 10.69
N LYS A 52 -10.93 -12.35 11.63
CA LYS A 52 -10.92 -11.34 12.68
C LYS A 52 -9.68 -10.48 12.54
N VAL A 53 -9.84 -9.17 12.43
CA VAL A 53 -8.73 -8.21 12.32
C VAL A 53 -8.79 -7.26 13.51
N TYR A 54 -7.71 -7.22 14.27
CA TYR A 54 -7.56 -6.38 15.46
C TYR A 54 -6.46 -5.36 15.25
N PHE A 55 -6.74 -4.13 15.61
CA PHE A 55 -5.77 -3.04 15.55
C PHE A 55 -5.43 -2.56 16.95
N SER A 56 -4.15 -2.31 17.18
CA SER A 56 -3.60 -1.74 18.41
C SER A 56 -2.50 -0.74 18.07
N GLY A 57 -1.99 -0.01 19.08
CA GLY A 57 -0.94 0.98 18.90
C GLY A 57 -1.46 2.40 18.70
N GLN A 58 -0.53 3.34 18.63
CA GLN A 58 -0.80 4.79 18.66
C GLN A 58 -1.77 5.27 17.57
N PHE A 59 -1.77 4.65 16.40
CA PHE A 59 -2.55 5.08 15.23
C PHE A 59 -3.69 4.11 14.88
N ALA A 60 -4.16 3.30 15.84
CA ALA A 60 -5.22 2.32 15.61
C ALA A 60 -6.63 2.92 15.71
N LYS A 61 -6.83 4.02 16.45
CA LYS A 61 -8.14 4.57 16.84
C LYS A 61 -9.08 4.87 15.67
N ASP A 62 -8.53 5.28 14.53
CA ASP A 62 -9.32 5.70 13.37
C ASP A 62 -9.57 4.55 12.35
N ILE A 63 -9.24 3.30 12.70
CA ILE A 63 -9.36 2.17 11.78
C ILE A 63 -10.53 1.28 12.22
N LYS A 64 -11.49 1.10 11.31
CA LYS A 64 -12.59 0.16 11.54
C LYS A 64 -12.12 -1.27 11.33
N SER A 65 -12.41 -2.17 12.26
CA SER A 65 -12.08 -3.60 12.16
C SER A 65 -12.85 -4.32 11.05
N SER A 66 -14.04 -3.81 10.68
CA SER A 66 -14.90 -4.41 9.65
C SER A 66 -14.62 -3.91 8.23
N ASP A 67 -14.07 -2.70 8.07
CA ASP A 67 -13.74 -2.12 6.75
C ASP A 67 -12.32 -1.58 6.74
N ASN A 68 -11.38 -2.45 6.37
CA ASN A 68 -9.97 -2.11 6.28
C ASN A 68 -9.31 -2.87 5.12
N SER A 69 -8.09 -2.44 4.76
CA SER A 69 -7.34 -3.02 3.64
C SER A 69 -7.08 -4.52 3.77
N ILE A 70 -6.82 -5.01 4.98
CA ILE A 70 -6.57 -6.43 5.24
C ILE A 70 -7.83 -7.25 4.96
N GLN A 71 -8.98 -6.83 5.49
CA GLN A 71 -10.25 -7.51 5.28
C GLN A 71 -10.62 -7.55 3.79
N LYS A 72 -10.39 -6.43 3.07
CA LYS A 72 -10.60 -6.36 1.62
C LYS A 72 -9.76 -7.38 0.86
N VAL A 73 -8.46 -7.48 1.18
CA VAL A 73 -7.57 -8.48 0.58
C VAL A 73 -8.07 -9.90 0.84
N LEU A 74 -8.33 -10.26 2.10
CA LEU A 74 -8.81 -11.60 2.47
C LEU A 74 -10.10 -11.96 1.73
N ASN A 75 -11.06 -11.04 1.66
CA ASN A 75 -12.32 -11.24 0.96
C ASN A 75 -12.11 -11.50 -0.54
N ILE A 76 -11.22 -10.74 -1.20
CA ILE A 76 -10.92 -10.93 -2.62
C ILE A 76 -10.23 -12.27 -2.85
N LEU A 77 -9.24 -12.63 -2.03
CA LEU A 77 -8.54 -13.90 -2.13
C LEU A 77 -9.50 -15.08 -1.96
N ARG A 78 -10.44 -14.98 -1.03
CA ARG A 78 -11.45 -16.01 -0.79
C ARG A 78 -12.44 -16.13 -1.94
N LYS A 79 -12.96 -15.00 -2.46
CA LYS A 79 -13.83 -15.00 -3.65
C LYS A 79 -13.15 -15.65 -4.85
N LYS A 80 -11.84 -15.50 -4.98
CA LYS A 80 -11.03 -16.15 -6.03
C LYS A 80 -10.62 -17.59 -5.69
N LYS A 81 -11.09 -18.16 -4.58
CA LYS A 81 -10.74 -19.51 -4.09
C LYS A 81 -9.22 -19.72 -3.88
N LEU A 82 -8.47 -18.65 -3.66
CA LEU A 82 -7.02 -18.69 -3.43
C LEU A 82 -6.67 -19.02 -1.97
N ILE A 83 -7.58 -18.75 -1.05
CA ILE A 83 -7.49 -19.15 0.36
C ILE A 83 -8.82 -19.76 0.81
N SER A 84 -8.76 -20.82 1.64
CA SER A 84 -9.94 -21.49 2.20
C SER A 84 -10.09 -21.27 3.71
N ASN A 85 -8.98 -21.11 4.42
CA ASN A 85 -8.99 -20.97 5.87
C ASN A 85 -9.33 -19.55 6.32
N TYR A 86 -9.81 -19.41 7.55
CA TYR A 86 -10.03 -18.13 8.22
C TYR A 86 -8.86 -17.80 9.16
N TYR A 87 -8.64 -16.51 9.38
CA TYR A 87 -7.46 -16.02 10.10
C TYR A 87 -7.84 -15.00 11.18
N SER A 88 -7.07 -15.05 12.27
CA SER A 88 -7.01 -13.99 13.28
C SER A 88 -5.74 -13.18 13.04
N ILE A 89 -5.91 -11.90 12.73
CA ILE A 89 -4.81 -10.99 12.36
C ILE A 89 -4.75 -9.87 13.39
N LYS A 90 -3.58 -9.68 13.98
CA LYS A 90 -3.30 -8.56 14.89
C LYS A 90 -2.33 -7.61 14.23
N VAL A 91 -2.66 -6.32 14.24
CA VAL A 91 -1.85 -5.25 13.64
C VAL A 91 -1.52 -4.22 14.71
N LYS A 92 -0.24 -4.02 15.00
CA LYS A 92 0.24 -2.92 15.83
C LYS A 92 0.58 -1.74 14.93
N LYS A 93 -0.27 -0.71 14.95
CA LYS A 93 -0.14 0.48 14.10
C LYS A 93 0.91 1.44 14.63
N LYS A 94 1.96 1.63 13.84
CA LYS A 94 3.05 2.58 14.06
C LYS A 94 3.12 3.64 12.96
N ILE A 95 2.51 3.35 11.79
CA ILE A 95 2.39 4.30 10.68
C ILE A 95 1.17 5.19 10.92
N PRO A 96 1.32 6.53 10.93
CA PRO A 96 0.19 7.45 11.04
C PRO A 96 -0.85 7.20 9.93
N VAL A 97 -2.13 7.22 10.32
CA VAL A 97 -3.24 7.06 9.38
C VAL A 97 -3.54 8.41 8.73
N PHE A 98 -3.90 8.39 7.44
CA PHE A 98 -4.15 9.59 6.63
C PHE A 98 -2.94 10.55 6.52
N ALA A 99 -1.72 10.03 6.58
CA ALA A 99 -0.48 10.80 6.45
C ALA A 99 0.22 10.65 5.09
N GLY A 100 -0.43 10.07 4.07
CA GLY A 100 0.19 9.86 2.76
C GLY A 100 1.29 8.78 2.70
N LEU A 101 1.55 8.08 3.81
CA LEU A 101 2.63 7.09 3.95
C LEU A 101 2.28 5.68 3.45
N GLY A 102 1.09 5.50 2.87
CA GLY A 102 0.67 4.23 2.26
C GLY A 102 0.42 3.07 3.23
N GLY A 103 0.26 3.32 4.54
CA GLY A 103 0.17 2.28 5.57
C GLY A 103 -0.95 1.25 5.33
N GLY A 104 -2.12 1.68 4.85
CA GLY A 104 -3.22 0.76 4.50
C GLY A 104 -2.87 -0.16 3.33
N SER A 105 -2.31 0.39 2.25
CA SER A 105 -1.87 -0.38 1.07
C SER A 105 -0.72 -1.33 1.43
N SER A 106 0.20 -0.88 2.29
CA SER A 106 1.28 -1.71 2.82
C SER A 106 0.74 -2.90 3.64
N ASN A 107 -0.24 -2.68 4.51
CA ASN A 107 -0.86 -3.77 5.27
C ASN A 107 -1.52 -4.77 4.31
N GLY A 108 -2.24 -4.30 3.28
CA GLY A 108 -2.80 -5.16 2.23
C GLY A 108 -1.74 -5.97 1.48
N TYR A 109 -0.64 -5.33 1.07
CA TYR A 109 0.50 -5.99 0.45
C TYR A 109 1.14 -7.05 1.36
N ALA A 110 1.32 -6.73 2.65
CA ALA A 110 1.93 -7.66 3.60
C ALA A 110 1.13 -8.97 3.74
N ILE A 111 -0.21 -8.89 3.73
CA ILE A 111 -1.10 -10.06 3.69
C ILE A 111 -0.93 -10.82 2.37
N LEU A 112 -0.95 -10.11 1.25
CA LEU A 112 -0.78 -10.73 -0.06
C LEU A 112 0.54 -11.47 -0.19
N ASN A 113 1.63 -10.83 0.21
CA ASN A 113 2.98 -11.41 0.18
C ASN A 113 3.16 -12.58 1.16
N HIS A 114 2.45 -12.59 2.29
CA HIS A 114 2.45 -13.70 3.24
C HIS A 114 1.92 -14.99 2.62
N PHE A 115 0.86 -14.91 1.84
CA PHE A 115 0.23 -16.09 1.24
C PHE A 115 0.91 -16.53 -0.07
N PHE A 116 1.43 -15.59 -0.86
CA PHE A 116 1.84 -15.86 -2.24
C PHE A 116 3.30 -15.55 -2.56
N LYS A 117 4.08 -14.97 -1.64
CA LYS A 117 5.53 -14.68 -1.82
C LYS A 117 5.87 -14.08 -3.20
N LYS A 118 5.02 -13.18 -3.73
CA LYS A 118 5.11 -12.57 -5.07
C LYS A 118 4.66 -13.46 -6.25
N GLU A 119 4.14 -14.65 -6.04
CA GLU A 119 3.67 -15.58 -7.09
C GLU A 119 2.23 -15.32 -7.54
N ILE A 120 1.71 -14.13 -7.32
CA ILE A 120 0.35 -13.76 -7.70
C ILE A 120 0.34 -13.04 -9.04
N ASN A 121 -0.65 -13.37 -9.88
CA ASN A 121 -0.76 -12.76 -11.21
C ASN A 121 -1.22 -11.30 -11.15
N ASP A 122 -0.84 -10.53 -12.17
CA ASP A 122 -1.14 -9.10 -12.28
C ASP A 122 -2.65 -8.78 -12.26
N LYS A 123 -3.48 -9.64 -12.83
CA LYS A 123 -4.95 -9.46 -12.83
C LYS A 123 -5.50 -9.43 -11.39
N THR A 124 -4.99 -10.30 -10.52
CA THR A 124 -5.39 -10.32 -9.11
C THR A 124 -4.82 -9.14 -8.35
N ILE A 125 -3.55 -8.78 -8.59
CA ILE A 125 -2.94 -7.56 -8.01
C ILE A 125 -3.76 -6.33 -8.39
N ASN A 126 -4.15 -6.21 -9.65
CA ASN A 126 -4.98 -5.11 -10.16
C ASN A 126 -6.35 -5.05 -9.46
N THR A 127 -6.99 -6.20 -9.30
CA THR A 127 -8.26 -6.28 -8.59
C THR A 127 -8.11 -5.81 -7.13
N ILE A 128 -7.08 -6.27 -6.43
CA ILE A 128 -6.84 -5.90 -5.04
C ILE A 128 -6.50 -4.40 -4.94
N ALA A 129 -5.62 -3.88 -5.82
CA ALA A 129 -5.22 -2.48 -5.81
C ALA A 129 -6.41 -1.51 -5.99
N LYS A 130 -7.39 -1.86 -6.81
CA LYS A 130 -8.62 -1.07 -6.98
C LYS A 130 -9.45 -0.92 -5.69
N HIS A 131 -9.41 -1.92 -4.80
CA HIS A 131 -10.20 -1.94 -3.57
C HIS A 131 -9.42 -1.48 -2.33
N VAL A 132 -8.10 -1.67 -2.33
CA VAL A 132 -7.21 -1.39 -1.19
C VAL A 132 -6.53 -0.04 -1.33
N GLY A 133 -6.11 0.31 -2.56
CA GLY A 133 -5.42 1.55 -2.88
C GLY A 133 -4.36 1.35 -3.95
N SER A 134 -4.20 2.33 -4.83
CA SER A 134 -3.25 2.32 -5.96
C SER A 134 -1.81 2.09 -5.54
N ASP A 135 -1.43 2.55 -4.35
CA ASP A 135 -0.09 2.41 -3.79
C ASP A 135 0.32 0.94 -3.51
N LEU A 136 -0.63 -0.02 -3.51
CA LEU A 136 -0.33 -1.43 -3.22
C LEU A 136 0.81 -1.98 -4.08
N ARG A 137 0.89 -1.57 -5.36
CA ARG A 137 1.94 -2.01 -6.29
C ARG A 137 3.33 -1.55 -5.91
N LEU A 138 3.45 -0.40 -5.23
CA LEU A 138 4.74 0.16 -4.84
C LEU A 138 5.46 -0.74 -3.84
N PHE A 139 4.72 -1.45 -3.00
CA PHE A 139 5.28 -2.30 -1.95
C PHE A 139 5.95 -3.59 -2.44
N PHE A 140 5.81 -3.92 -3.74
CA PHE A 140 6.60 -4.99 -4.37
C PHE A 140 8.08 -4.61 -4.53
N TYR A 141 8.42 -3.31 -4.41
CA TYR A 141 9.76 -2.77 -4.58
C TYR A 141 10.18 -1.99 -3.33
N LYS A 142 11.44 -2.11 -2.94
CA LYS A 142 12.01 -1.29 -1.85
C LYS A 142 12.17 0.17 -2.26
N LYS A 143 12.55 0.39 -3.53
CA LYS A 143 12.75 1.68 -4.17
C LYS A 143 12.36 1.54 -5.64
N GLY A 144 11.67 2.50 -6.18
CA GLY A 144 11.19 2.39 -7.55
C GLY A 144 10.70 3.72 -8.13
N PHE A 145 10.45 3.67 -9.42
CA PHE A 145 9.82 4.75 -10.16
C PHE A 145 8.45 4.30 -10.66
N LEU A 146 7.41 5.04 -10.30
CA LEU A 146 6.07 4.88 -10.81
C LEU A 146 5.96 5.72 -12.10
N ASN A 147 5.99 5.07 -13.25
CA ASN A 147 5.90 5.74 -14.54
C ASN A 147 4.46 6.13 -14.91
N ASN A 148 3.50 5.38 -14.42
CA ASN A 148 2.06 5.69 -14.45
C ASN A 148 1.37 4.85 -13.36
N ILE A 149 0.08 5.10 -13.11
CA ILE A 149 -0.68 4.44 -12.05
C ILE A 149 -0.63 2.90 -12.09
N ASN A 150 -0.29 2.30 -13.23
CA ASN A 150 -0.28 0.84 -13.44
C ASN A 150 1.12 0.25 -13.57
N ARG A 151 2.17 1.06 -13.74
CA ARG A 151 3.53 0.59 -14.01
C ARG A 151 4.54 1.19 -13.05
N ALA A 152 5.06 0.36 -12.17
CA ALA A 152 6.20 0.67 -11.33
C ALA A 152 7.45 -0.08 -11.83
N ILE A 153 8.59 0.59 -11.82
CA ILE A 153 9.90 0.07 -12.25
C ILE A 153 10.79 0.03 -11.00
N LYS A 154 11.49 -1.09 -10.81
CA LYS A 154 12.46 -1.24 -9.71
C LYS A 154 13.71 -0.40 -10.00
N LEU A 155 14.21 0.32 -9.01
CA LEU A 155 15.52 0.97 -9.09
C LEU A 155 16.61 0.05 -8.56
N LYS A 156 17.73 -0.03 -9.28
CA LYS A 156 18.92 -0.81 -8.87
C LYS A 156 19.73 -0.12 -7.81
N ASN A 157 19.80 1.22 -7.87
CA ASN A 157 20.56 2.01 -6.91
C ASN A 157 20.00 1.82 -5.49
N GLN A 158 20.87 1.42 -4.56
CA GLN A 158 20.55 1.09 -3.17
C GLN A 158 21.16 2.07 -2.16
N ASP A 159 21.44 3.31 -2.55
CA ASP A 159 21.94 4.32 -1.61
C ASP A 159 21.04 4.40 -0.40
N LYS A 160 21.67 4.49 0.77
CA LYS A 160 20.95 4.70 2.02
C LYS A 160 20.48 6.16 2.07
N LEU A 161 19.17 6.32 2.26
CA LEU A 161 18.55 7.63 2.45
C LEU A 161 18.06 7.73 3.89
N TYR A 162 18.29 8.88 4.50
CA TYR A 162 17.84 9.20 5.87
C TYR A 162 16.75 10.24 5.80
N PHE A 163 15.69 10.07 6.60
CA PHE A 163 14.52 10.96 6.60
C PHE A 163 14.15 11.36 8.02
N LEU A 164 13.88 12.64 8.20
CA LEU A 164 13.15 13.14 9.35
C LEU A 164 11.67 13.24 8.98
N ILE A 165 10.81 12.52 9.70
CA ILE A 165 9.35 12.54 9.47
C ILE A 165 8.70 13.40 10.55
N VAL A 166 8.07 14.49 10.12
CA VAL A 166 7.26 15.34 10.99
C VAL A 166 5.79 15.07 10.73
N PHE A 167 5.05 14.70 11.77
CA PHE A 167 3.62 14.43 11.70
C PHE A 167 2.83 15.50 12.47
N PRO A 168 2.20 16.48 11.77
CA PRO A 168 1.51 17.61 12.40
C PRO A 168 0.13 17.24 12.99
N ARG A 169 -0.23 15.94 13.04
CA ARG A 169 -1.53 15.41 13.47
C ARG A 169 -2.74 15.88 12.65
N VAL A 170 -2.50 16.42 11.46
CA VAL A 170 -3.55 16.78 10.51
C VAL A 170 -3.87 15.57 9.63
N LYS A 171 -5.15 15.23 9.51
CA LYS A 171 -5.60 14.12 8.67
C LYS A 171 -5.77 14.59 7.22
N CYS A 172 -4.94 14.06 6.33
CA CYS A 172 -5.00 14.34 4.90
C CYS A 172 -5.52 13.11 4.14
N LYS A 173 -6.76 13.16 3.68
CA LYS A 173 -7.30 12.12 2.79
C LYS A 173 -6.71 12.32 1.41
N THR A 174 -6.06 11.29 0.85
CA THR A 174 -5.43 11.33 -0.47
C THR A 174 -6.37 11.83 -1.57
N ALA A 175 -7.63 11.39 -1.58
CA ALA A 175 -8.62 11.82 -2.55
C ALA A 175 -8.88 13.34 -2.48
N SER A 176 -8.99 13.92 -1.28
CA SER A 176 -9.19 15.36 -1.10
C SER A 176 -7.99 16.19 -1.56
N ILE A 177 -6.75 15.67 -1.38
CA ILE A 177 -5.55 16.36 -1.86
C ILE A 177 -5.53 16.38 -3.40
N TYR A 178 -5.83 15.25 -4.03
CA TYR A 178 -5.85 15.19 -5.50
C TYR A 178 -7.00 15.98 -6.12
N SER A 179 -8.15 16.17 -5.43
CA SER A 179 -9.24 17.01 -5.94
C SER A 179 -8.87 18.49 -6.05
N GLU A 180 -7.87 18.95 -5.28
CA GLU A 180 -7.37 20.32 -5.31
C GLU A 180 -6.31 20.59 -6.40
N VAL A 181 -5.92 19.57 -7.17
CA VAL A 181 -4.95 19.74 -8.26
C VAL A 181 -5.59 20.50 -9.41
N LYS A 182 -5.19 21.76 -9.59
CA LYS A 182 -5.68 22.66 -10.65
C LYS A 182 -4.76 22.72 -11.88
N LYS A 183 -3.47 22.41 -11.70
CA LYS A 183 -2.47 22.46 -12.79
C LYS A 183 -1.80 21.09 -12.91
N TYR A 184 -1.61 20.67 -14.15
CA TYR A 184 -0.95 19.40 -14.49
C TYR A 184 0.41 19.68 -15.13
N SER A 185 1.38 18.85 -14.85
CA SER A 185 2.71 18.90 -15.46
C SER A 185 2.83 17.80 -16.51
N PRO A 186 3.45 18.07 -17.67
CA PRO A 186 3.65 17.03 -18.67
C PRO A 186 4.47 15.86 -18.10
N LYS A 187 4.21 14.66 -18.61
CA LYS A 187 5.03 13.50 -18.27
C LYS A 187 6.46 13.75 -18.72
N LYS A 188 7.40 13.46 -17.84
CA LYS A 188 8.80 13.36 -18.22
C LYS A 188 9.04 12.00 -18.88
N ASN A 189 9.62 12.00 -20.07
CA ASN A 189 10.13 10.79 -20.70
C ASN A 189 11.41 10.39 -19.96
N ILE A 190 11.27 9.56 -18.95
CA ILE A 190 12.41 8.99 -18.25
C ILE A 190 12.70 7.66 -18.96
N PHE A 191 13.79 7.59 -19.69
CA PHE A 191 14.24 6.38 -20.33
C PHE A 191 14.61 5.35 -19.26
N GLU A 192 14.20 4.10 -19.44
CA GLU A 192 14.50 3.01 -18.48
C GLU A 192 16.02 2.88 -18.23
N LYS A 193 16.85 3.28 -19.19
CA LYS A 193 18.33 3.31 -19.07
C LYS A 193 18.87 4.31 -18.04
N GLU A 194 18.12 5.38 -17.74
CA GLU A 194 18.52 6.39 -16.73
C GLU A 194 18.10 6.00 -15.30
N ILE A 195 17.26 4.97 -15.15
CA ILE A 195 16.69 4.53 -13.89
C ILE A 195 17.35 3.23 -13.41
N ILE A 196 17.97 2.51 -14.31
CA ILE A 196 18.64 1.24 -14.10
C ILE A 196 20.12 1.46 -13.82
#